data_47acaf6acdc902419d912baf780f1fc6
#
_entry.id   47acaf6acdc902419d912baf780f1fc6
#
_cell.length_a   1.000
_cell.length_b   1.000
_cell.length_c   1.000
_cell.angle_alpha   90.00
_cell.angle_beta   90.00
_cell.angle_gamma   90.00
#
_symmetry.space_group_name_H-M   'P 1'
#
loop_
_entity.id
_entity.type
_entity.pdbx_description
1 polymer ?
#
loop_
_entity_poly.entity_id
_entity_poly.type
_entity_poly.pdbx_seq_one_letter_code
_entity_poly.pdbx_strand_id
1 'polypeptide(L)'
;MDVVTDLEWNVEEEQIGGFTFKKVDDTHLKVKVAKNTTGAEIRKSVILSDTGKTTETKLTIVQTNVEKMLSISLSETEKNMITDKKGMQFNIPVSLNIQFDCKVSHSWIHVGELPEFSGDIVQDVNIPVELDPNDGFEDRTGYVVIKNQGDVVEVSDTLYVTQRLYSQIVYVKAGANGDGSSWERAFGTIEEGLSACAHYGDMQMWVAAGDYYLKDWTEFKKVNFYGGFEGKETTVAERTMKRKSILHAAPSNVWPSVYMYKLTEGTTRVVDGFEFVDSKGKQGEGALIAYEYWMIRNCVVRNNTCARDAGGAYFLCTLINCVIRDNETLSTSSTMNVQQSTCLYNVTVVNNRSAGSSAGVRLGSGTCQMVNCVVWGNVHTKGDLHSGYLDQNKAAIFKNCAIQGGWIYNGGNTPQVSNCINLNTDNAATDGPQFADVAGKNYQPTENSPLVDAGLNSVVKDWNLLLDIQGDARISNAGIDIGAFEWQANK
;
A
#
# COMPACT_ATOMS: atom_id res chain seq x y z
N MET A 1 -36.54 -38.38 -28.53
CA MET A 1 -36.42 -37.84 -29.91
C MET A 1 -37.74 -38.06 -30.60
N ASP A 2 -38.20 -37.07 -31.27
CA ASP A 2 -39.42 -37.11 -32.07
C ASP A 2 -39.09 -37.67 -33.45
N VAL A 3 -39.90 -38.56 -33.91
CA VAL A 3 -39.88 -39.16 -35.27
C VAL A 3 -41.10 -38.65 -35.99
N VAL A 4 -40.90 -37.91 -37.05
CA VAL A 4 -41.99 -37.36 -37.88
C VAL A 4 -42.05 -38.18 -39.18
N THR A 5 -43.07 -38.96 -39.33
CA THR A 5 -43.31 -39.79 -40.52
C THR A 5 -44.83 -40.05 -40.66
N ASP A 6 -45.26 -40.32 -41.87
CA ASP A 6 -46.60 -40.79 -42.22
C ASP A 6 -46.66 -42.32 -42.48
N LEU A 7 -45.48 -42.99 -42.24
CA LEU A 7 -45.32 -44.41 -42.41
C LEU A 7 -45.19 -45.11 -41.06
N GLU A 8 -45.68 -46.36 -40.97
CA GLU A 8 -45.35 -47.23 -39.83
C GLU A 8 -43.91 -47.64 -39.89
N TRP A 9 -43.15 -47.40 -38.79
CA TRP A 9 -41.70 -47.54 -38.77
C TRP A 9 -41.23 -48.51 -37.65
N ASN A 10 -40.03 -49.06 -37.84
CA ASN A 10 -39.34 -49.93 -36.85
C ASN A 10 -37.87 -49.57 -36.71
N VAL A 11 -37.26 -50.08 -35.67
CA VAL A 11 -35.82 -50.03 -35.44
C VAL A 11 -35.23 -51.41 -35.75
N GLU A 12 -34.28 -51.47 -36.71
CA GLU A 12 -33.70 -52.76 -37.13
C GLU A 12 -32.80 -53.42 -36.05
N GLU A 13 -32.17 -52.61 -35.24
CA GLU A 13 -31.31 -53.09 -34.18
C GLU A 13 -31.57 -52.28 -32.90
N GLU A 14 -31.94 -52.97 -31.80
CA GLU A 14 -32.34 -52.30 -30.57
C GLU A 14 -31.14 -52.02 -29.63
N GLN A 15 -30.00 -52.70 -29.76
CA GLN A 15 -28.83 -52.48 -28.94
C GLN A 15 -27.53 -52.58 -29.73
N ILE A 16 -26.73 -51.48 -29.69
CA ILE A 16 -25.45 -51.34 -30.39
C ILE A 16 -24.43 -50.88 -29.38
N GLY A 17 -23.66 -51.73 -28.77
CA GLY A 17 -22.53 -51.46 -27.84
C GLY A 17 -22.83 -50.30 -26.90
N GLY A 18 -23.43 -50.40 -25.83
CA GLY A 18 -23.72 -49.34 -24.82
C GLY A 18 -24.84 -48.38 -25.17
N PHE A 19 -25.39 -48.44 -26.41
CA PHE A 19 -26.56 -47.64 -26.85
C PHE A 19 -27.74 -48.59 -26.96
N THR A 20 -28.87 -48.19 -26.40
CA THR A 20 -30.15 -48.89 -26.56
C THR A 20 -31.14 -47.98 -27.25
N PHE A 21 -31.74 -48.46 -28.33
CA PHE A 21 -32.76 -47.76 -29.11
C PHE A 21 -34.09 -48.48 -28.91
N LYS A 22 -35.15 -47.76 -28.57
CA LYS A 22 -36.45 -48.34 -28.32
C LYS A 22 -37.54 -47.43 -28.90
N LYS A 23 -38.35 -47.97 -29.83
CA LYS A 23 -39.59 -47.30 -30.24
C LYS A 23 -40.52 -47.25 -29.03
N VAL A 24 -40.99 -46.06 -28.68
CA VAL A 24 -41.94 -45.83 -27.59
C VAL A 24 -43.37 -45.84 -28.13
N ASP A 25 -43.56 -45.15 -29.23
CA ASP A 25 -44.80 -45.04 -29.99
C ASP A 25 -44.50 -44.64 -31.45
N ASP A 26 -45.50 -44.31 -32.21
CA ASP A 26 -45.32 -44.00 -33.64
C ASP A 26 -44.58 -42.67 -33.89
N THR A 27 -44.40 -41.86 -32.88
CA THR A 27 -43.76 -40.55 -32.99
C THR A 27 -42.53 -40.40 -32.13
N HIS A 28 -42.21 -41.39 -31.28
CA HIS A 28 -41.11 -41.23 -30.33
C HIS A 28 -40.12 -42.44 -30.31
N LEU A 29 -38.84 -42.11 -30.45
CA LEU A 29 -37.71 -43.02 -30.22
C LEU A 29 -37.02 -42.63 -28.89
N LYS A 30 -36.92 -43.59 -27.97
CA LYS A 30 -36.12 -43.46 -26.75
C LYS A 30 -34.74 -44.01 -27.02
N VAL A 31 -33.73 -43.20 -26.81
CA VAL A 31 -32.33 -43.58 -26.86
C VAL A 31 -31.75 -43.54 -25.42
N LYS A 32 -31.21 -44.64 -24.95
CA LYS A 32 -30.47 -44.73 -23.70
C LYS A 32 -29.01 -45.00 -24.03
N VAL A 33 -28.10 -44.16 -23.48
CA VAL A 33 -26.66 -44.24 -23.75
C VAL A 33 -25.96 -44.58 -22.46
N ALA A 34 -25.13 -45.65 -22.43
CA ALA A 34 -24.29 -45.95 -21.31
C ALA A 34 -23.15 -44.93 -21.23
N LYS A 35 -22.53 -44.81 -20.04
CA LYS A 35 -21.40 -43.92 -19.80
C LYS A 35 -20.26 -44.22 -20.79
N ASN A 36 -19.72 -43.18 -21.42
CA ASN A 36 -18.51 -43.32 -22.25
C ASN A 36 -17.27 -43.35 -21.36
N THR A 37 -16.67 -44.53 -21.23
CA THR A 37 -15.43 -44.74 -20.46
C THR A 37 -14.19 -44.90 -21.34
N THR A 38 -14.31 -44.72 -22.66
CA THR A 38 -13.23 -45.06 -23.61
C THR A 38 -12.20 -43.93 -23.74
N GLY A 39 -12.49 -42.71 -23.27
CA GLY A 39 -11.64 -41.52 -23.48
C GLY A 39 -11.65 -40.98 -24.91
N ALA A 40 -12.52 -41.53 -25.80
CA ALA A 40 -12.67 -41.07 -27.17
C ALA A 40 -14.16 -40.88 -27.52
N GLU A 41 -14.42 -40.10 -28.57
CA GLU A 41 -15.79 -39.95 -29.12
C GLU A 41 -16.32 -41.30 -29.60
N ILE A 42 -17.52 -41.63 -29.23
CA ILE A 42 -18.19 -42.83 -29.69
C ILE A 42 -19.33 -42.42 -30.66
N ARG A 43 -19.30 -43.01 -31.84
CA ARG A 43 -20.39 -42.85 -32.84
C ARG A 43 -21.09 -44.16 -33.06
N LYS A 44 -22.38 -44.20 -32.88
CA LYS A 44 -23.23 -45.37 -33.19
C LYS A 44 -24.40 -44.92 -34.06
N SER A 45 -24.69 -45.80 -35.03
CA SER A 45 -25.81 -45.54 -35.96
C SER A 45 -26.80 -46.67 -35.91
N VAL A 46 -28.07 -46.34 -36.03
CA VAL A 46 -29.19 -47.24 -36.17
C VAL A 46 -29.98 -46.90 -37.41
N ILE A 47 -30.56 -47.89 -38.06
CA ILE A 47 -31.45 -47.68 -39.21
C ILE A 47 -32.88 -47.70 -38.70
N LEU A 48 -33.62 -46.69 -39.03
CA LEU A 48 -35.09 -46.63 -38.91
C LEU A 48 -35.67 -46.95 -40.26
N SER A 49 -36.51 -47.96 -40.38
CA SER A 49 -37.16 -48.34 -41.64
C SER A 49 -38.66 -48.43 -41.49
N ASP A 50 -39.39 -48.23 -42.58
CA ASP A 50 -40.78 -48.54 -42.62
C ASP A 50 -41.01 -50.06 -42.57
N THR A 51 -42.23 -50.50 -42.23
CA THR A 51 -42.56 -51.95 -42.07
C THR A 51 -42.37 -52.73 -43.38
N GLY A 52 -42.44 -52.06 -44.52
CA GLY A 52 -42.18 -52.65 -45.84
C GLY A 52 -40.72 -52.65 -46.26
N LYS A 53 -39.83 -52.01 -45.48
CA LYS A 53 -38.42 -51.79 -45.81
C LYS A 53 -38.19 -51.10 -47.15
N THR A 54 -39.12 -50.22 -47.52
CA THR A 54 -39.02 -49.43 -48.78
C THR A 54 -38.37 -48.07 -48.55
N THR A 55 -38.38 -47.63 -47.30
CA THR A 55 -37.77 -46.35 -46.88
C THR A 55 -36.94 -46.56 -45.64
N GLU A 56 -35.68 -46.10 -45.70
CA GLU A 56 -34.74 -46.19 -44.59
C GLU A 56 -34.12 -44.82 -44.25
N THR A 57 -33.96 -44.59 -42.96
CA THR A 57 -33.20 -43.39 -42.46
C THR A 57 -32.19 -43.79 -41.42
N LYS A 58 -30.95 -43.35 -41.62
CA LYS A 58 -29.86 -43.60 -40.68
C LYS A 58 -29.78 -42.51 -39.62
N LEU A 59 -30.02 -42.87 -38.37
CA LEU A 59 -29.82 -42.02 -37.23
C LEU A 59 -28.43 -42.32 -36.63
N THR A 60 -27.55 -41.30 -36.51
CA THR A 60 -26.25 -41.41 -35.87
C THR A 60 -26.29 -40.62 -34.58
N ILE A 61 -26.00 -41.31 -33.47
CA ILE A 61 -25.81 -40.67 -32.17
C ILE A 61 -24.29 -40.55 -31.93
N VAL A 62 -23.89 -39.34 -31.59
CA VAL A 62 -22.48 -39.00 -31.22
C VAL A 62 -22.45 -38.77 -29.73
N GLN A 63 -21.71 -39.58 -29.01
CA GLN A 63 -21.37 -39.34 -27.61
C GLN A 63 -19.96 -38.77 -27.57
N THR A 64 -19.83 -37.49 -27.31
CA THR A 64 -18.55 -36.82 -27.16
C THR A 64 -17.84 -37.29 -25.92
N ASN A 65 -16.52 -37.32 -25.94
CA ASN A 65 -15.73 -37.51 -24.74
C ASN A 65 -15.87 -36.22 -23.88
N VAL A 66 -16.28 -36.41 -22.64
CA VAL A 66 -16.20 -35.29 -21.70
C VAL A 66 -14.73 -35.13 -21.32
N GLU A 67 -14.11 -34.04 -21.69
CA GLU A 67 -12.74 -33.73 -21.29
C GLU A 67 -12.65 -33.75 -19.76
N LYS A 68 -11.68 -34.48 -19.25
CA LYS A 68 -11.46 -34.56 -17.80
C LYS A 68 -10.99 -33.21 -17.31
N MET A 69 -11.69 -32.67 -16.35
CA MET A 69 -11.42 -31.38 -15.76
C MET A 69 -11.24 -31.51 -14.24
N LEU A 70 -10.18 -30.92 -13.74
CA LEU A 70 -9.93 -30.67 -12.34
C LEU A 70 -9.07 -29.41 -12.26
N SER A 71 -9.58 -28.38 -11.61
CA SER A 71 -8.87 -27.09 -11.48
C SER A 71 -9.30 -26.39 -10.20
N ILE A 72 -8.35 -25.83 -9.48
CA ILE A 72 -8.61 -24.90 -8.40
C ILE A 72 -9.10 -23.60 -9.02
N SER A 73 -10.29 -23.13 -8.64
CA SER A 73 -10.97 -21.95 -9.19
C SER A 73 -10.44 -20.66 -8.56
N LEU A 74 -9.11 -20.52 -8.51
CA LEU A 74 -8.37 -19.33 -8.05
C LEU A 74 -7.37 -18.92 -9.12
N SER A 75 -7.03 -17.63 -9.14
CA SER A 75 -5.95 -17.12 -9.98
C SER A 75 -4.59 -17.69 -9.53
N GLU A 76 -3.60 -17.68 -10.41
CA GLU A 76 -2.25 -18.14 -10.08
C GLU A 76 -1.62 -17.37 -8.89
N THR A 77 -2.02 -16.13 -8.67
CA THR A 77 -1.60 -15.35 -7.50
C THR A 77 -2.28 -15.84 -6.23
N GLU A 78 -3.58 -16.12 -6.28
CA GLU A 78 -4.36 -16.63 -5.13
C GLU A 78 -3.98 -18.07 -4.77
N LYS A 79 -3.51 -18.87 -5.72
CA LYS A 79 -2.96 -20.20 -5.46
C LYS A 79 -1.64 -20.16 -4.66
N ASN A 80 -1.03 -18.99 -4.49
CA ASN A 80 0.12 -18.76 -3.62
C ASN A 80 -0.33 -18.00 -2.37
N MET A 81 -1.12 -18.63 -1.53
CA MET A 81 -1.69 -18.05 -0.32
C MET A 81 -0.60 -17.68 0.69
N ILE A 82 -0.67 -16.47 1.20
CA ILE A 82 0.16 -16.02 2.31
C ILE A 82 -0.76 -15.69 3.49
N THR A 83 -0.46 -16.23 4.66
CA THR A 83 -1.22 -16.01 5.89
C THR A 83 -0.29 -15.71 7.05
N ASP A 84 -0.83 -15.23 8.17
CA ASP A 84 -0.07 -15.02 9.40
C ASP A 84 0.11 -16.32 10.20
N LYS A 85 0.82 -16.23 11.32
CA LYS A 85 1.12 -17.38 12.18
C LYS A 85 -0.10 -17.98 12.89
N LYS A 86 -1.25 -17.31 12.87
CA LYS A 86 -2.48 -17.84 13.47
C LYS A 86 -3.00 -19.00 12.63
N GLY A 87 -3.57 -19.99 13.28
CA GLY A 87 -4.34 -21.00 12.58
C GLY A 87 -5.55 -20.37 11.89
N MET A 88 -5.98 -20.93 10.78
CA MET A 88 -7.16 -20.48 10.06
C MET A 88 -7.89 -21.62 9.38
N GLN A 89 -9.17 -21.42 9.14
CA GLN A 89 -9.99 -22.30 8.31
C GLN A 89 -10.44 -21.58 7.06
N PHE A 90 -10.40 -22.25 5.94
CA PHE A 90 -10.85 -21.72 4.65
C PHE A 90 -11.30 -22.84 3.72
N ASN A 91 -11.88 -22.49 2.58
CA ASN A 91 -12.28 -23.45 1.56
C ASN A 91 -11.48 -23.23 0.28
N ILE A 92 -11.04 -24.31 -0.36
CA ILE A 92 -10.48 -24.28 -1.71
C ILE A 92 -11.63 -24.52 -2.70
N PRO A 93 -12.01 -23.53 -3.52
CA PRO A 93 -13.00 -23.74 -4.57
C PRO A 93 -12.37 -24.51 -5.72
N VAL A 94 -13.03 -25.60 -6.15
CA VAL A 94 -12.53 -26.49 -7.21
C VAL A 94 -13.65 -26.78 -8.20
N SER A 95 -13.34 -26.65 -9.50
CA SER A 95 -14.20 -27.08 -10.59
C SER A 95 -13.69 -28.42 -11.13
N LEU A 96 -14.53 -29.45 -11.13
CA LEU A 96 -14.12 -30.79 -11.54
C LEU A 96 -15.28 -31.62 -12.09
N ASN A 97 -14.93 -32.64 -12.89
CA ASN A 97 -15.87 -33.66 -13.40
C ASN A 97 -15.31 -35.08 -13.27
N ILE A 98 -14.33 -35.28 -12.38
CA ILE A 98 -13.66 -36.59 -12.13
C ILE A 98 -13.51 -36.84 -10.63
N GLN A 99 -13.45 -38.09 -10.23
CA GLN A 99 -13.13 -38.44 -8.84
C GLN A 99 -11.73 -37.98 -8.48
N PHE A 100 -11.57 -37.47 -7.27
CA PHE A 100 -10.35 -36.82 -6.83
C PHE A 100 -9.95 -37.20 -5.41
N ASP A 101 -8.68 -36.98 -5.10
CA ASP A 101 -8.08 -37.08 -3.77
C ASP A 101 -7.33 -35.76 -3.46
N CYS A 102 -7.17 -35.51 -2.17
CA CYS A 102 -6.33 -34.40 -1.68
C CYS A 102 -5.12 -34.97 -0.94
N LYS A 103 -3.95 -34.37 -1.21
CA LYS A 103 -2.72 -34.67 -0.46
C LYS A 103 -2.13 -33.38 0.07
N VAL A 104 -1.69 -33.43 1.32
CA VAL A 104 -1.00 -32.32 1.98
C VAL A 104 0.48 -32.63 2.13
N SER A 105 1.31 -31.62 2.07
CA SER A 105 2.76 -31.72 2.19
C SER A 105 3.24 -31.89 3.63
N HIS A 106 2.48 -31.38 4.59
CA HIS A 106 2.88 -31.31 6.00
C HIS A 106 1.69 -31.54 6.93
N SER A 107 1.98 -32.02 8.14
CA SER A 107 0.98 -32.36 9.16
C SER A 107 0.23 -31.17 9.76
N TRP A 108 0.69 -29.96 9.55
CA TRP A 108 0.01 -28.74 10.01
C TRP A 108 -1.06 -28.23 9.03
N ILE A 109 -1.25 -28.90 7.92
CA ILE A 109 -2.32 -28.65 6.96
C ILE A 109 -3.29 -29.81 7.04
N HIS A 110 -4.54 -29.53 7.37
CA HIS A 110 -5.59 -30.53 7.48
C HIS A 110 -6.64 -30.30 6.41
N VAL A 111 -6.99 -31.36 5.68
CA VAL A 111 -8.12 -31.34 4.76
C VAL A 111 -9.29 -31.99 5.48
N GLY A 112 -10.42 -31.32 5.51
CA GLY A 112 -11.62 -31.85 6.11
C GLY A 112 -12.31 -32.92 5.24
N GLU A 113 -13.56 -33.21 5.54
CA GLU A 113 -14.34 -34.15 4.77
C GLU A 113 -14.49 -33.70 3.32
N LEU A 114 -14.12 -34.57 2.38
CA LEU A 114 -14.23 -34.24 0.96
C LEU A 114 -15.69 -34.28 0.52
N PRO A 115 -16.14 -33.33 -0.28
CA PRO A 115 -17.51 -33.31 -0.78
C PRO A 115 -17.77 -34.51 -1.68
N GLU A 116 -18.97 -35.09 -1.57
CA GLU A 116 -19.40 -36.15 -2.48
C GLU A 116 -19.44 -35.64 -3.91
N PHE A 117 -18.87 -36.42 -4.80
CA PHE A 117 -18.86 -36.16 -6.24
C PHE A 117 -19.70 -37.20 -6.98
N SER A 118 -20.66 -36.73 -7.75
CA SER A 118 -21.53 -37.62 -8.54
C SER A 118 -21.49 -37.29 -10.04
N GLY A 119 -20.70 -38.04 -10.81
CA GLY A 119 -20.87 -38.12 -12.25
C GLY A 119 -19.90 -37.32 -13.11
N ASP A 120 -20.28 -37.12 -14.38
CA ASP A 120 -19.42 -36.64 -15.48
C ASP A 120 -19.69 -35.17 -15.86
N ILE A 121 -20.50 -34.48 -15.08
CA ILE A 121 -20.80 -33.06 -15.28
C ILE A 121 -19.84 -32.25 -14.42
N VAL A 122 -19.32 -31.15 -14.97
CA VAL A 122 -18.49 -30.20 -14.20
C VAL A 122 -19.30 -29.67 -13.02
N GLN A 123 -18.76 -29.80 -11.83
CA GLN A 123 -19.34 -29.31 -10.58
C GLN A 123 -18.31 -28.44 -9.88
N ASP A 124 -18.82 -27.38 -9.24
CA ASP A 124 -18.01 -26.54 -8.35
C ASP A 124 -18.21 -27.04 -6.92
N VAL A 125 -17.12 -27.41 -6.27
CA VAL A 125 -17.10 -27.92 -4.91
C VAL A 125 -16.14 -27.09 -4.07
N ASN A 126 -16.35 -27.08 -2.76
CA ASN A 126 -15.46 -26.43 -1.80
C ASN A 126 -14.79 -27.49 -0.92
N ILE A 127 -13.47 -27.50 -0.89
CA ILE A 127 -12.68 -28.40 -0.05
C ILE A 127 -12.30 -27.66 1.22
N PRO A 128 -12.79 -28.06 2.41
CA PRO A 128 -12.44 -27.40 3.65
C PRO A 128 -11.00 -27.71 4.05
N VAL A 129 -10.27 -26.68 4.41
CA VAL A 129 -8.88 -26.77 4.87
C VAL A 129 -8.71 -26.02 6.17
N GLU A 130 -7.95 -26.59 7.08
CA GLU A 130 -7.53 -25.98 8.34
C GLU A 130 -6.02 -25.98 8.44
N LEU A 131 -5.47 -24.84 8.91
CA LEU A 131 -4.05 -24.69 9.20
C LEU A 131 -3.86 -24.56 10.70
N ASP A 132 -2.95 -25.35 11.26
CA ASP A 132 -2.52 -25.17 12.64
C ASP A 132 -1.82 -23.82 12.83
N PRO A 133 -1.82 -23.24 14.06
CA PRO A 133 -0.95 -22.12 14.38
C PRO A 133 0.53 -22.45 14.15
N ASN A 134 1.30 -21.49 13.65
CA ASN A 134 2.75 -21.60 13.58
C ASN A 134 3.40 -21.10 14.87
N ASP A 135 3.62 -22.00 15.81
CA ASP A 135 4.29 -21.70 17.10
C ASP A 135 5.82 -21.75 17.00
N GLY A 136 6.36 -21.96 15.78
CA GLY A 136 7.79 -21.94 15.51
C GLY A 136 8.38 -20.53 15.43
N PHE A 137 9.68 -20.46 15.13
CA PHE A 137 10.45 -19.23 15.03
C PHE A 137 10.80 -18.83 13.58
N GLU A 138 10.28 -19.59 12.61
CA GLU A 138 10.52 -19.38 11.18
C GLU A 138 9.21 -19.47 10.40
N ASP A 139 9.17 -18.82 9.24
CA ASP A 139 8.10 -19.02 8.26
C ASP A 139 8.07 -20.48 7.83
N ARG A 140 6.89 -20.98 7.56
CA ARG A 140 6.74 -22.31 6.99
C ARG A 140 5.92 -22.29 5.72
N THR A 141 6.28 -23.16 4.80
CA THR A 141 5.58 -23.34 3.53
C THR A 141 5.08 -24.77 3.40
N GLY A 142 3.96 -24.92 2.74
CA GLY A 142 3.37 -26.20 2.43
C GLY A 142 2.44 -26.08 1.24
N TYR A 143 1.81 -27.20 0.87
CA TYR A 143 0.87 -27.21 -0.23
C TYR A 143 -0.22 -28.26 -0.05
N VAL A 144 -1.34 -28.04 -0.74
CA VAL A 144 -2.42 -29.00 -0.95
C VAL A 144 -2.46 -29.33 -2.43
N VAL A 145 -2.25 -30.59 -2.77
CA VAL A 145 -2.42 -31.09 -4.14
C VAL A 145 -3.77 -31.77 -4.25
N ILE A 146 -4.56 -31.36 -5.21
CA ILE A 146 -5.81 -32.00 -5.60
C ILE A 146 -5.54 -32.76 -6.89
N LYS A 147 -5.79 -34.05 -6.93
CA LYS A 147 -5.52 -34.88 -8.09
C LYS A 147 -6.61 -35.92 -8.35
N ASN A 148 -6.73 -36.36 -9.59
CA ASN A 148 -7.68 -37.40 -9.94
C ASN A 148 -7.33 -38.75 -9.32
N GLN A 149 -8.36 -39.57 -9.06
CA GLN A 149 -8.20 -40.97 -8.71
C GLN A 149 -8.09 -41.81 -10.00
N GLY A 150 -7.28 -42.88 -9.94
CA GLY A 150 -7.14 -43.85 -11.01
C GLY A 150 -5.96 -43.62 -11.96
N ASP A 151 -5.72 -44.62 -12.86
CA ASP A 151 -4.50 -44.76 -13.65
C ASP A 151 -4.50 -44.04 -15.02
N VAL A 152 -5.52 -43.23 -15.30
CA VAL A 152 -5.63 -42.55 -16.59
C VAL A 152 -5.02 -41.12 -16.41
N VAL A 153 -4.46 -40.59 -17.45
CA VAL A 153 -3.79 -39.27 -17.51
C VAL A 153 -3.94 -38.43 -16.24
N GLU A 154 -2.85 -38.17 -15.54
CA GLU A 154 -2.84 -37.45 -14.28
C GLU A 154 -3.29 -35.98 -14.53
N VAL A 155 -4.37 -35.60 -13.87
CA VAL A 155 -4.83 -34.21 -13.82
C VAL A 155 -4.75 -33.78 -12.37
N SER A 156 -3.96 -32.74 -12.12
CA SER A 156 -3.76 -32.24 -10.75
C SER A 156 -3.64 -30.70 -10.75
N ASP A 157 -4.00 -30.10 -9.62
CA ASP A 157 -3.75 -28.70 -9.35
C ASP A 157 -3.30 -28.50 -7.91
N THR A 158 -2.58 -27.41 -7.63
CA THR A 158 -1.90 -27.23 -6.35
C THR A 158 -2.13 -25.84 -5.78
N LEU A 159 -2.53 -25.77 -4.52
CA LEU A 159 -2.53 -24.59 -3.70
C LEU A 159 -1.27 -24.58 -2.83
N TYR A 160 -0.48 -23.54 -2.90
CA TYR A 160 0.66 -23.29 -2.02
C TYR A 160 0.25 -22.39 -0.87
N VAL A 161 0.73 -22.70 0.33
CA VAL A 161 0.48 -21.91 1.54
C VAL A 161 1.79 -21.54 2.19
N THR A 162 2.00 -20.24 2.40
CA THR A 162 3.10 -19.72 3.21
C THR A 162 2.51 -19.09 4.47
N GLN A 163 2.82 -19.66 5.63
CA GLN A 163 2.41 -19.13 6.92
C GLN A 163 3.57 -18.36 7.54
N ARG A 164 3.43 -17.05 7.57
CA ARG A 164 4.45 -16.11 8.07
C ARG A 164 4.32 -15.92 9.56
N LEU A 165 5.45 -15.70 10.24
CA LEU A 165 5.47 -15.29 11.65
C LEU A 165 4.78 -13.94 11.86
N TYR A 166 4.91 -13.06 10.89
CA TYR A 166 4.26 -11.75 10.88
C TYR A 166 3.26 -11.67 9.74
N SER A 167 2.10 -11.06 10.05
CA SER A 167 1.22 -10.53 9.01
C SER A 167 1.98 -9.47 8.20
N GLN A 168 1.33 -8.81 7.25
CA GLN A 168 1.95 -7.67 6.55
C GLN A 168 2.24 -6.47 7.47
N ILE A 169 1.89 -6.54 8.75
CA ILE A 169 2.01 -5.45 9.74
C ILE A 169 2.86 -5.92 10.91
N VAL A 170 3.83 -5.08 11.29
CA VAL A 170 4.58 -5.17 12.54
C VAL A 170 4.14 -4.02 13.45
N TYR A 171 3.82 -4.34 14.70
CA TYR A 171 3.34 -3.40 15.69
C TYR A 171 4.44 -2.97 16.64
N VAL A 172 4.57 -1.66 16.87
CA VAL A 172 5.56 -1.07 17.79
C VAL A 172 4.86 -0.12 18.75
N LYS A 173 5.11 -0.28 20.05
CA LYS A 173 4.55 0.55 21.13
C LYS A 173 5.59 0.75 22.23
N ALA A 174 5.91 1.99 22.56
CA ALA A 174 6.92 2.31 23.55
C ALA A 174 6.66 1.61 24.89
N GLY A 175 7.71 0.97 25.43
CA GLY A 175 7.63 0.22 26.69
C GLY A 175 7.01 -1.16 26.62
N ALA A 176 6.54 -1.62 25.46
CA ALA A 176 6.12 -3.00 25.24
C ALA A 176 7.35 -3.93 25.09
N ASN A 177 7.11 -5.23 25.19
CA ASN A 177 8.15 -6.26 25.11
C ASN A 177 7.68 -7.54 24.40
N GLY A 178 6.75 -7.40 23.47
CA GLY A 178 6.18 -8.50 22.72
C GLY A 178 7.01 -8.87 21.48
N ASP A 179 6.37 -9.57 20.56
CA ASP A 179 6.96 -10.08 19.31
C ASP A 179 6.50 -9.33 18.06
N GLY A 180 5.80 -8.21 18.21
CA GLY A 180 5.36 -7.34 17.11
C GLY A 180 4.15 -7.86 16.32
N SER A 181 3.49 -8.94 16.72
CA SER A 181 2.40 -9.57 15.96
C SER A 181 1.03 -8.93 16.14
N SER A 182 0.85 -8.12 17.18
CA SER A 182 -0.38 -7.36 17.46
C SER A 182 -0.06 -6.17 18.37
N TRP A 183 -1.04 -5.30 18.64
CA TRP A 183 -0.89 -4.20 19.60
C TRP A 183 -0.61 -4.67 21.02
N GLU A 184 -1.21 -5.79 21.46
CA GLU A 184 -0.99 -6.38 22.80
C GLU A 184 0.40 -7.00 22.93
N ARG A 185 0.98 -7.40 21.80
CA ARG A 185 2.29 -8.03 21.71
C ARG A 185 3.27 -7.19 20.92
N ALA A 186 3.09 -5.88 20.89
CA ALA A 186 3.95 -4.97 20.16
C ALA A 186 5.42 -5.04 20.61
N PHE A 187 6.34 -4.77 19.70
CA PHE A 187 7.74 -4.48 20.05
C PHE A 187 7.85 -3.18 20.83
N GLY A 188 8.88 -3.06 21.67
CA GLY A 188 9.13 -1.87 22.48
C GLY A 188 9.90 -0.78 21.78
N THR A 189 10.65 -1.11 20.73
CA THR A 189 11.58 -0.22 20.04
C THR A 189 11.41 -0.23 18.53
N ILE A 190 11.84 0.86 17.90
CA ILE A 190 11.84 0.99 16.43
C ILE A 190 12.80 -0.05 15.79
N GLU A 191 13.95 -0.28 16.41
CA GLU A 191 14.96 -1.21 15.91
C GLU A 191 14.48 -2.66 15.87
N GLU A 192 13.71 -3.11 16.88
CA GLU A 192 13.09 -4.43 16.88
C GLU A 192 12.09 -4.56 15.72
N GLY A 193 11.23 -3.56 15.55
CA GLY A 193 10.30 -3.51 14.42
C GLY A 193 10.98 -3.54 13.05
N LEU A 194 12.06 -2.77 12.88
CA LEU A 194 12.87 -2.75 11.66
C LEU A 194 13.53 -4.10 11.39
N SER A 195 14.05 -4.76 12.43
CA SER A 195 14.64 -6.09 12.32
C SER A 195 13.61 -7.11 11.83
N ALA A 196 12.39 -7.08 12.40
CA ALA A 196 11.31 -7.96 11.97
C ALA A 196 10.89 -7.70 10.51
N CYS A 197 10.81 -6.44 10.10
CA CYS A 197 10.45 -6.07 8.73
C CYS A 197 11.54 -6.41 7.69
N ALA A 198 12.81 -6.57 8.10
CA ALA A 198 13.92 -6.79 7.17
C ALA A 198 13.82 -8.10 6.37
N HIS A 199 13.06 -9.08 6.87
CA HIS A 199 12.88 -10.40 6.26
C HIS A 199 11.82 -10.41 5.14
N TYR A 200 11.00 -9.36 4.99
CA TYR A 200 9.86 -9.34 4.09
C TYR A 200 9.84 -8.11 3.19
N GLY A 201 9.34 -8.27 1.96
CA GLY A 201 9.40 -7.19 0.95
C GLY A 201 8.35 -6.10 1.09
N ASP A 202 7.12 -6.40 1.50
CA ASP A 202 5.97 -5.49 1.47
C ASP A 202 5.30 -5.36 2.85
N MET A 203 6.09 -5.01 3.85
CA MET A 203 5.63 -4.85 5.21
C MET A 203 5.15 -3.41 5.49
N GLN A 204 4.32 -3.29 6.51
CA GLN A 204 3.99 -2.04 7.18
C GLN A 204 4.49 -2.11 8.62
N MET A 205 5.04 -1.01 9.11
CA MET A 205 5.32 -0.84 10.54
C MET A 205 4.34 0.17 11.10
N TRP A 206 3.50 -0.27 12.03
CA TRP A 206 2.55 0.57 12.74
C TRP A 206 3.10 0.93 14.12
N VAL A 207 3.27 2.21 14.37
CA VAL A 207 3.92 2.72 15.57
C VAL A 207 2.93 3.53 16.40
N ALA A 208 2.68 3.12 17.63
CA ALA A 208 1.83 3.86 18.54
C ALA A 208 2.44 5.24 18.85
N ALA A 209 1.59 6.21 19.17
CA ALA A 209 2.04 7.51 19.64
C ALA A 209 2.83 7.38 20.95
N GLY A 210 3.91 8.14 21.05
CA GLY A 210 4.82 8.10 22.20
C GLY A 210 6.24 8.45 21.81
N ASP A 211 7.13 8.40 22.78
CA ASP A 211 8.55 8.74 22.64
C ASP A 211 9.39 7.49 22.43
N TYR A 212 10.18 7.49 21.35
CA TYR A 212 11.10 6.41 20.95
C TYR A 212 12.52 6.96 20.86
N TYR A 213 13.43 6.39 21.60
CA TYR A 213 14.83 6.82 21.67
C TYR A 213 15.69 5.88 20.82
N LEU A 214 16.17 6.39 19.70
CA LEU A 214 17.03 5.64 18.80
C LEU A 214 18.40 5.38 19.47
N LYS A 215 18.94 4.19 19.27
CA LYS A 215 20.24 3.80 19.84
C LYS A 215 21.41 4.29 19.00
N ASP A 216 21.21 4.37 17.69
CA ASP A 216 22.18 4.81 16.69
C ASP A 216 21.45 5.43 15.49
N TRP A 217 22.18 5.84 14.44
CA TRP A 217 21.54 6.18 13.17
C TRP A 217 20.73 5.01 12.64
N THR A 218 19.55 5.30 12.13
CA THR A 218 18.57 4.28 11.82
C THR A 218 18.21 4.34 10.33
N GLU A 219 18.36 3.22 9.64
CA GLU A 219 17.99 3.09 8.24
C GLU A 219 16.53 2.64 8.11
N PHE A 220 15.70 3.48 7.50
CA PHE A 220 14.36 3.08 7.07
C PHE A 220 14.45 2.37 5.72
N LYS A 221 14.25 1.05 5.76
CA LYS A 221 14.30 0.19 4.57
C LYS A 221 12.93 0.08 3.93
N LYS A 222 12.80 -0.66 2.90
CA LYS A 222 11.66 -0.89 1.98
C LYS A 222 10.29 -1.22 2.64
N VAL A 223 9.90 -0.50 3.68
CA VAL A 223 8.70 -0.69 4.50
C VAL A 223 7.88 0.59 4.50
N ASN A 224 6.56 0.50 4.61
CA ASN A 224 5.72 1.65 4.87
C ASN A 224 5.64 1.88 6.39
N PHE A 225 5.91 3.10 6.83
CA PHE A 225 5.93 3.48 8.23
C PHE A 225 4.73 4.37 8.55
N TYR A 226 3.90 3.94 9.48
CA TYR A 226 2.75 4.70 9.95
C TYR A 226 2.86 4.92 11.45
N GLY A 227 2.93 6.17 11.89
CA GLY A 227 2.97 6.58 13.29
C GLY A 227 1.66 7.18 13.77
N GLY A 228 1.58 7.52 15.05
CA GLY A 228 0.45 8.23 15.64
C GLY A 228 -0.76 7.38 15.99
N PHE A 229 -0.62 6.06 16.07
CA PHE A 229 -1.69 5.17 16.54
C PHE A 229 -1.92 5.29 18.05
N GLU A 230 -3.14 5.03 18.52
CA GLU A 230 -3.43 4.85 19.96
C GLU A 230 -3.04 3.45 20.45
N GLY A 231 -2.85 2.48 19.53
CA GLY A 231 -2.49 1.11 19.85
C GLY A 231 -3.68 0.16 19.97
N LYS A 232 -4.74 0.40 19.20
CA LYS A 232 -5.97 -0.41 19.14
C LYS A 232 -6.59 -0.45 17.75
N GLU A 233 -6.08 0.37 16.81
CA GLU A 233 -6.63 0.53 15.47
C GLU A 233 -6.40 -0.73 14.63
N THR A 234 -7.33 -0.98 13.72
CA THR A 234 -7.30 -2.08 12.77
C THR A 234 -6.99 -1.61 11.34
N THR A 235 -7.10 -0.30 11.10
CA THR A 235 -6.77 0.33 9.81
C THR A 235 -5.97 1.62 10.00
N VAL A 236 -5.18 1.99 8.99
CA VAL A 236 -4.43 3.26 8.99
C VAL A 236 -5.36 4.49 9.06
N ALA A 237 -6.58 4.36 8.52
CA ALA A 237 -7.56 5.46 8.48
C ALA A 237 -8.16 5.80 9.85
N GLU A 238 -8.10 4.92 10.82
CA GLU A 238 -8.63 5.15 12.18
C GLU A 238 -7.74 6.07 13.02
N ARG A 239 -6.53 6.39 12.56
CA ARG A 239 -5.63 7.31 13.26
C ARG A 239 -6.23 8.73 13.32
N THR A 240 -6.18 9.35 14.47
CA THR A 240 -6.72 10.71 14.65
C THR A 240 -5.76 11.81 14.15
N MET A 241 -4.52 11.50 13.88
CA MET A 241 -3.41 12.42 13.55
C MET A 241 -3.09 13.46 14.63
N LYS A 242 -3.83 13.50 15.74
CA LYS A 242 -3.63 14.42 16.88
C LYS A 242 -2.38 14.11 17.69
N ARG A 243 -1.90 12.90 17.59
CA ARG A 243 -0.68 12.42 18.27
C ARG A 243 0.32 11.93 17.26
N LYS A 244 1.58 12.03 17.59
CA LYS A 244 2.70 11.58 16.76
C LYS A 244 3.53 10.53 17.48
N SER A 245 4.22 9.71 16.70
CA SER A 245 5.30 8.88 17.20
C SER A 245 6.58 9.68 17.09
N ILE A 246 7.19 10.01 18.24
CA ILE A 246 8.32 10.94 18.35
C ILE A 246 9.62 10.15 18.37
N LEU A 247 10.46 10.34 17.38
CA LEU A 247 11.76 9.68 17.27
C LEU A 247 12.86 10.63 17.75
N HIS A 248 13.38 10.37 18.95
CA HIS A 248 14.51 11.07 19.51
C HIS A 248 15.80 10.49 18.96
N ALA A 249 16.68 11.35 18.50
CA ALA A 249 18.00 10.95 18.02
C ALA A 249 18.86 10.35 19.12
N ALA A 250 19.75 9.43 18.77
CA ALA A 250 20.74 8.91 19.69
C ALA A 250 21.67 10.03 20.20
N PRO A 251 22.00 10.07 21.49
CA PRO A 251 22.85 11.13 22.07
C PRO A 251 24.24 11.24 21.45
N SER A 252 24.75 10.13 20.93
CA SER A 252 26.09 10.01 20.30
C SER A 252 26.09 10.27 18.80
N ASN A 253 24.97 10.71 18.22
CA ASN A 253 24.78 10.76 16.78
C ASN A 253 25.80 11.67 16.10
N VAL A 254 26.58 11.08 15.21
CA VAL A 254 27.54 11.75 14.32
C VAL A 254 26.89 11.94 12.93
N TRP A 255 25.95 11.08 12.58
CA TRP A 255 25.20 11.00 11.31
C TRP A 255 23.76 11.43 11.49
N PRO A 256 22.96 11.56 10.40
CA PRO A 256 21.53 11.82 10.52
C PRO A 256 20.85 10.71 11.34
N SER A 257 19.83 11.09 12.10
CA SER A 257 19.12 10.14 12.96
C SER A 257 18.41 9.07 12.15
N VAL A 258 17.82 9.46 11.01
CA VAL A 258 17.10 8.57 10.10
C VAL A 258 17.61 8.75 8.67
N TYR A 259 17.89 7.65 8.03
CA TYR A 259 18.36 7.57 6.66
C TYR A 259 17.42 6.71 5.81
N MET A 260 16.92 7.26 4.70
CA MET A 260 16.03 6.60 3.74
C MET A 260 16.75 6.52 2.40
N TYR A 261 17.31 5.37 2.07
CA TYR A 261 17.98 5.16 0.79
C TYR A 261 17.02 5.23 -0.38
N LYS A 262 17.56 5.57 -1.56
CA LYS A 262 16.83 5.53 -2.82
C LYS A 262 16.18 4.16 -3.03
N LEU A 263 14.89 4.19 -3.34
CA LEU A 263 14.13 2.99 -3.69
C LEU A 263 14.28 2.66 -5.19
N THR A 264 13.81 1.50 -5.58
CA THR A 264 13.73 1.12 -6.99
C THR A 264 12.66 1.96 -7.68
N GLU A 265 12.94 2.43 -8.89
CA GLU A 265 11.97 3.15 -9.71
C GLU A 265 10.67 2.35 -9.86
N GLY A 266 9.54 3.04 -9.76
CA GLY A 266 8.20 2.42 -9.75
C GLY A 266 7.74 1.89 -8.39
N THR A 267 8.60 1.92 -7.34
CA THR A 267 8.18 1.61 -5.97
C THR A 267 8.12 2.88 -5.14
N THR A 268 7.03 3.09 -4.42
CA THR A 268 6.91 4.19 -3.45
C THR A 268 6.73 3.63 -2.05
N ARG A 269 7.40 4.22 -1.06
CA ARG A 269 7.21 3.90 0.36
C ARG A 269 6.83 5.17 1.12
N VAL A 270 6.04 4.98 2.15
CA VAL A 270 5.43 6.07 2.91
C VAL A 270 6.02 6.13 4.32
N VAL A 271 6.28 7.34 4.79
CA VAL A 271 6.52 7.65 6.21
C VAL A 271 5.48 8.69 6.61
N ASP A 272 4.60 8.32 7.53
CA ASP A 272 3.40 9.12 7.86
C ASP A 272 3.18 9.18 9.37
N GLY A 273 3.05 10.38 9.93
CA GLY A 273 2.66 10.60 11.31
C GLY A 273 3.79 10.56 12.36
N PHE A 274 5.00 10.94 11.98
CA PHE A 274 6.17 10.96 12.87
C PHE A 274 6.65 12.38 13.19
N GLU A 275 7.34 12.50 14.33
CA GLU A 275 8.22 13.62 14.63
C GLU A 275 9.67 13.16 14.75
N PHE A 276 10.60 13.89 14.14
CA PHE A 276 12.04 13.63 14.17
C PHE A 276 12.70 14.75 14.95
N VAL A 277 13.28 14.41 16.11
CA VAL A 277 13.72 15.42 17.08
C VAL A 277 15.09 15.15 17.68
N ASP A 278 15.69 16.23 18.20
CA ASP A 278 16.87 16.25 19.08
C ASP A 278 18.17 15.71 18.48
N SER A 279 18.26 15.66 17.15
CA SER A 279 19.51 15.31 16.46
C SER A 279 20.57 16.40 16.71
N LYS A 280 21.81 15.96 16.96
CA LYS A 280 22.99 16.81 17.12
C LYS A 280 24.10 16.37 16.15
N GLY A 281 23.75 16.24 14.86
CA GLY A 281 24.68 15.77 13.83
C GLY A 281 25.97 16.56 13.81
N LYS A 282 27.10 15.89 14.04
CA LYS A 282 28.47 16.51 14.02
C LYS A 282 29.06 16.46 12.61
N GLN A 283 28.64 15.50 11.79
CA GLN A 283 29.11 15.30 10.43
C GLN A 283 27.93 14.94 9.55
N GLY A 284 27.70 15.69 8.47
CA GLY A 284 26.60 15.46 7.55
C GLY A 284 25.32 16.18 7.92
N GLU A 285 24.21 15.72 7.39
CA GLU A 285 22.87 16.28 7.54
C GLU A 285 22.28 15.98 8.93
N GLY A 286 21.27 16.76 9.33
CA GLY A 286 20.74 16.76 10.70
C GLY A 286 19.90 15.56 11.07
N ALA A 287 18.56 15.72 11.08
CA ALA A 287 17.67 14.66 11.58
C ALA A 287 17.36 13.58 10.55
N LEU A 288 17.16 14.00 9.30
CA LEU A 288 16.54 13.17 8.30
C LEU A 288 17.15 13.36 6.91
N ILE A 289 17.55 12.26 6.30
CA ILE A 289 17.87 12.18 4.87
C ILE A 289 16.86 11.27 4.20
N ALA A 290 16.22 11.75 3.14
CA ALA A 290 15.31 10.93 2.34
C ALA A 290 15.59 11.08 0.84
N TYR A 291 15.91 9.97 0.20
CA TYR A 291 16.18 9.90 -1.21
C TYR A 291 14.90 9.64 -2.03
N GLU A 292 15.06 9.40 -3.34
CA GLU A 292 13.96 9.29 -4.30
C GLU A 292 13.02 8.13 -4.01
N TYR A 293 11.76 8.33 -4.41
CA TYR A 293 10.62 7.41 -4.31
C TYR A 293 10.07 7.21 -2.89
N TRP A 294 10.52 7.99 -1.90
CA TRP A 294 9.84 8.12 -0.62
C TRP A 294 8.74 9.18 -0.66
N MET A 295 7.70 8.98 0.13
CA MET A 295 6.65 9.96 0.41
C MET A 295 6.60 10.18 1.92
N ILE A 296 6.91 11.40 2.34
CA ILE A 296 6.86 11.79 3.75
C ILE A 296 5.60 12.61 3.96
N ARG A 297 4.70 12.13 4.84
CA ARG A 297 3.40 12.74 5.07
C ARG A 297 3.19 13.02 6.55
N ASN A 298 2.47 14.11 6.85
CA ASN A 298 2.02 14.41 8.21
C ASN A 298 3.14 14.33 9.25
N CYS A 299 4.37 14.69 8.87
CA CYS A 299 5.55 14.58 9.71
C CYS A 299 6.04 15.96 10.18
N VAL A 300 6.72 15.97 11.32
CA VAL A 300 7.35 17.16 11.88
C VAL A 300 8.85 16.89 12.06
N VAL A 301 9.70 17.81 11.60
CA VAL A 301 11.13 17.80 11.84
C VAL A 301 11.47 19.03 12.68
N ARG A 302 11.88 18.82 13.93
CA ARG A 302 12.07 19.93 14.88
C ARG A 302 13.18 19.74 15.89
N ASN A 303 13.71 20.85 16.41
CA ASN A 303 14.75 20.86 17.46
C ASN A 303 16.03 20.10 17.08
N ASN A 304 16.37 20.06 15.82
CA ASN A 304 17.55 19.38 15.33
C ASN A 304 18.65 20.38 15.05
N THR A 305 19.89 20.01 15.37
CA THR A 305 21.08 20.81 15.12
C THR A 305 22.07 20.05 14.26
N CYS A 306 22.68 20.71 13.28
CA CYS A 306 23.71 20.13 12.46
C CYS A 306 24.93 21.04 12.34
N ALA A 307 26.10 20.43 12.36
CA ALA A 307 27.37 21.16 12.26
C ALA A 307 27.84 21.42 10.82
N ARG A 308 27.33 20.71 9.81
CA ARG A 308 27.83 20.80 8.43
C ARG A 308 26.79 21.20 7.40
N ASP A 309 25.84 20.33 7.10
CA ASP A 309 24.91 20.51 5.99
C ASP A 309 23.49 20.90 6.47
N ALA A 310 22.41 20.31 5.96
CA ALA A 310 21.05 20.67 6.33
C ALA A 310 20.76 20.37 7.81
N GLY A 311 20.53 21.39 8.63
CA GLY A 311 20.30 21.25 10.08
C GLY A 311 19.08 20.42 10.44
N GLY A 312 18.01 20.52 9.66
CA GLY A 312 16.80 19.73 9.84
C GLY A 312 16.78 18.51 8.93
N ALA A 313 16.82 18.70 7.63
CA ALA A 313 16.62 17.60 6.70
C ALA A 313 17.14 17.84 5.27
N TYR A 314 17.47 16.75 4.60
CA TYR A 314 17.86 16.71 3.21
C TYR A 314 16.88 15.81 2.43
N PHE A 315 16.22 16.37 1.39
CA PHE A 315 15.15 15.70 0.68
C PHE A 315 15.36 15.64 -0.84
N LEU A 316 15.19 14.43 -1.38
CA LEU A 316 15.05 14.15 -2.80
C LEU A 316 13.72 13.42 -3.08
N CYS A 317 12.69 13.66 -2.27
CA CYS A 317 11.44 12.91 -2.25
C CYS A 317 10.23 13.83 -2.15
N THR A 318 9.03 13.29 -2.15
CA THR A 318 7.78 14.07 -2.00
C THR A 318 7.43 14.27 -0.52
N LEU A 319 7.16 15.53 -0.14
CA LEU A 319 6.65 15.89 1.20
C LEU A 319 5.22 16.40 1.09
N ILE A 320 4.35 15.94 1.99
CA ILE A 320 2.94 16.33 2.02
C ILE A 320 2.53 16.62 3.46
N ASN A 321 1.95 17.80 3.71
CA ASN A 321 1.43 18.17 5.02
C ASN A 321 2.46 18.02 6.15
N CYS A 322 3.64 18.59 5.97
CA CYS A 322 4.75 18.49 6.91
C CYS A 322 5.13 19.85 7.51
N VAL A 323 5.76 19.79 8.70
CA VAL A 323 6.28 21.00 9.38
C VAL A 323 7.78 20.82 9.66
N ILE A 324 8.58 21.79 9.21
CA ILE A 324 10.02 21.85 9.45
C ILE A 324 10.28 23.10 10.30
N ARG A 325 10.57 22.93 11.59
CA ARG A 325 10.64 24.06 12.52
C ARG A 325 11.68 23.92 13.61
N ASP A 326 12.17 25.06 14.10
CA ASP A 326 13.08 25.13 15.25
C ASP A 326 14.36 24.29 15.04
N ASN A 327 14.82 24.14 13.80
CA ASN A 327 16.06 23.45 13.49
C ASN A 327 17.19 24.48 13.31
N GLU A 328 18.43 24.07 13.59
CA GLU A 328 19.59 24.93 13.47
C GLU A 328 20.70 24.28 12.66
N THR A 329 21.28 25.04 11.71
CA THR A 329 22.55 24.63 11.08
C THR A 329 23.65 25.63 11.45
N LEU A 330 24.77 25.07 11.94
CA LEU A 330 25.93 25.83 12.39
C LEU A 330 26.95 26.07 11.26
N SER A 331 26.70 25.48 10.09
CA SER A 331 27.54 25.54 8.90
C SER A 331 27.04 26.59 7.89
N THR A 332 27.70 26.63 6.73
CA THR A 332 27.39 27.50 5.60
C THR A 332 26.18 27.02 4.76
N SER A 333 25.54 25.94 5.13
CA SER A 333 24.36 25.41 4.42
C SER A 333 23.03 25.90 4.98
N SER A 334 21.91 25.37 4.54
CA SER A 334 20.56 25.71 4.97
C SER A 334 19.99 24.69 5.96
N THR A 335 18.90 25.05 6.64
CA THR A 335 18.23 24.11 7.55
C THR A 335 17.45 23.04 6.81
N MET A 336 16.91 23.33 5.65
CA MET A 336 16.25 22.37 4.76
C MET A 336 16.88 22.43 3.37
N ASN A 337 17.38 21.33 2.89
CA ASN A 337 17.96 21.19 1.56
C ASN A 337 17.09 20.27 0.68
N VAL A 338 16.66 20.78 -0.45
CA VAL A 338 15.73 20.12 -1.38
C VAL A 338 16.37 20.02 -2.74
N GLN A 339 16.37 18.83 -3.35
CA GLN A 339 17.04 18.61 -4.63
C GLN A 339 16.26 17.66 -5.56
N GLN A 340 16.66 17.60 -6.83
CA GLN A 340 16.28 16.59 -7.83
C GLN A 340 14.76 16.36 -7.95
N SER A 341 14.03 17.32 -8.48
CA SER A 341 12.58 17.16 -8.76
C SER A 341 11.70 16.85 -7.53
N THR A 342 12.16 17.23 -6.34
CA THR A 342 11.38 17.12 -5.12
C THR A 342 10.13 17.98 -5.19
N CYS A 343 9.02 17.46 -4.69
CA CYS A 343 7.74 18.16 -4.61
C CYS A 343 7.32 18.35 -3.16
N LEU A 344 6.94 19.57 -2.81
CA LEU A 344 6.44 19.94 -1.49
C LEU A 344 4.98 20.41 -1.61
N TYR A 345 4.09 19.78 -0.87
CA TYR A 345 2.66 20.11 -0.84
C TYR A 345 2.23 20.41 0.59
N ASN A 346 1.65 21.58 0.84
CA ASN A 346 1.21 21.99 2.17
C ASN A 346 2.29 21.83 3.25
N VAL A 347 3.50 22.33 2.98
CA VAL A 347 4.63 22.28 3.93
C VAL A 347 4.81 23.66 4.58
N THR A 348 4.97 23.66 5.91
CA THR A 348 5.28 24.86 6.71
C THR A 348 6.72 24.81 7.20
N VAL A 349 7.55 25.77 6.79
CA VAL A 349 8.96 25.91 7.17
C VAL A 349 9.14 27.17 7.98
N VAL A 350 9.25 27.04 9.30
CA VAL A 350 9.19 28.19 10.22
C VAL A 350 10.21 28.13 11.34
N ASN A 351 10.67 29.30 11.79
CA ASN A 351 11.51 29.48 12.98
C ASN A 351 12.79 28.63 12.98
N ASN A 352 13.36 28.36 11.80
CA ASN A 352 14.67 27.69 11.70
C ASN A 352 15.80 28.72 11.71
N ARG A 353 17.01 28.28 12.10
CA ARG A 353 18.20 29.13 12.21
C ARG A 353 19.33 28.58 11.37
N SER A 354 20.05 29.45 10.67
CA SER A 354 21.21 29.05 9.87
C SER A 354 22.36 30.04 10.02
N ALA A 355 23.57 29.52 10.09
CA ALA A 355 24.80 30.29 9.92
C ALA A 355 25.19 30.49 8.45
N GLY A 356 24.48 29.81 7.55
CA GLY A 356 24.79 29.71 6.13
C GLY A 356 23.93 30.61 5.23
N SER A 357 23.80 30.21 3.99
CA SER A 357 23.21 31.01 2.91
C SER A 357 21.70 31.10 2.94
N SER A 358 21.00 30.18 3.61
CA SER A 358 19.53 30.19 3.73
C SER A 358 19.09 29.60 5.06
N ALA A 359 18.25 30.31 5.81
CA ALA A 359 17.72 29.82 7.07
C ALA A 359 16.47 28.93 6.87
N GLY A 360 15.76 29.08 5.78
CA GLY A 360 14.57 28.30 5.44
C GLY A 360 14.90 27.11 4.53
N VAL A 361 14.60 27.25 3.25
CA VAL A 361 14.71 26.21 2.24
C VAL A 361 15.77 26.57 1.20
N ARG A 362 16.65 25.61 0.90
CA ARG A 362 17.56 25.68 -0.24
C ARG A 362 17.05 24.73 -1.33
N LEU A 363 16.78 25.26 -2.50
CA LEU A 363 16.48 24.47 -3.69
C LEU A 363 17.75 24.29 -4.51
N GLY A 364 18.23 23.06 -4.58
CA GLY A 364 19.48 22.72 -5.27
C GLY A 364 19.25 22.35 -6.74
N SER A 365 19.86 21.24 -7.18
CA SER A 365 19.76 20.76 -8.55
C SER A 365 18.39 20.20 -8.90
N GLY A 366 17.97 20.32 -10.16
CA GLY A 366 16.70 19.77 -10.65
C GLY A 366 15.54 20.78 -10.57
N THR A 367 14.37 20.37 -11.07
CA THR A 367 13.14 21.19 -11.00
C THR A 367 12.39 20.84 -9.71
N CYS A 368 12.54 21.66 -8.68
CA CYS A 368 11.80 21.53 -7.44
C CYS A 368 10.46 22.26 -7.52
N GLN A 369 9.42 21.69 -6.94
CA GLN A 369 8.09 22.28 -6.93
C GLN A 369 7.59 22.47 -5.50
N MET A 370 7.06 23.65 -5.19
CA MET A 370 6.36 23.96 -3.94
C MET A 370 4.93 24.39 -4.25
N VAL A 371 3.96 23.75 -3.61
CA VAL A 371 2.52 24.07 -3.75
C VAL A 371 1.92 24.21 -2.36
N ASN A 372 1.17 25.27 -2.11
CA ASN A 372 0.56 25.57 -0.82
C ASN A 372 1.57 25.57 0.35
N CYS A 373 2.76 26.07 0.17
CA CYS A 373 3.79 26.07 1.20
C CYS A 373 3.97 27.43 1.87
N VAL A 374 4.31 27.41 3.17
CA VAL A 374 4.69 28.61 3.95
C VAL A 374 6.16 28.56 4.30
N VAL A 375 6.88 29.66 4.08
CA VAL A 375 8.26 29.85 4.56
C VAL A 375 8.31 31.18 5.31
N TRP A 376 8.43 31.13 6.65
CA TRP A 376 8.32 32.30 7.52
C TRP A 376 9.18 32.24 8.78
N GLY A 377 9.69 33.36 9.24
CA GLY A 377 10.38 33.49 10.53
C GLY A 377 11.68 32.73 10.64
N ASN A 378 12.26 32.31 9.52
CA ASN A 378 13.55 31.64 9.50
C ASN A 378 14.67 32.70 9.57
N VAL A 379 15.66 32.52 10.44
CA VAL A 379 16.63 33.55 10.82
C VAL A 379 18.05 33.12 10.58
N HIS A 380 18.84 34.00 9.94
CA HIS A 380 20.29 33.84 9.91
C HIS A 380 20.90 34.12 11.28
N THR A 381 21.91 33.33 11.74
CA THR A 381 22.49 33.49 13.09
C THR A 381 23.16 34.82 13.30
N LYS A 382 23.46 35.61 12.25
CA LYS A 382 23.96 36.98 12.32
C LYS A 382 22.85 38.00 12.47
N GLY A 383 21.61 37.59 12.63
CA GLY A 383 20.47 38.46 12.86
C GLY A 383 19.67 38.87 11.60
N ASP A 384 20.15 38.54 10.41
CA ASP A 384 19.42 38.85 9.17
C ASP A 384 18.26 37.84 8.97
N LEU A 385 17.09 38.36 8.61
CA LEU A 385 15.97 37.50 8.25
C LEU A 385 16.22 36.90 6.86
N HIS A 386 16.40 35.62 6.80
CA HIS A 386 16.58 34.84 5.56
C HIS A 386 15.51 33.79 5.47
N SER A 387 14.38 34.10 4.93
CA SER A 387 13.30 33.15 4.70
C SER A 387 13.30 32.58 3.31
N GLY A 388 13.93 33.29 2.38
CA GLY A 388 13.88 32.96 0.98
C GLY A 388 14.50 31.60 0.63
N TYR A 389 14.20 31.15 -0.55
CA TYR A 389 14.86 30.00 -1.17
C TYR A 389 16.08 30.49 -1.98
N LEU A 390 17.00 29.57 -2.21
CA LEU A 390 18.07 29.76 -3.19
C LEU A 390 17.92 28.72 -4.30
N ASP A 391 17.50 29.12 -5.47
CA ASP A 391 17.63 28.29 -6.66
C ASP A 391 19.05 28.48 -7.23
N GLN A 392 19.84 27.44 -7.21
CA GLN A 392 21.23 27.51 -7.65
C GLN A 392 21.45 27.10 -9.11
N ASN A 393 20.57 26.26 -9.66
CA ASN A 393 20.89 25.60 -10.94
C ASN A 393 19.73 25.52 -11.95
N LYS A 394 18.46 25.55 -11.52
CA LYS A 394 17.29 25.44 -12.41
C LYS A 394 16.08 26.19 -11.87
N ALA A 395 15.15 26.52 -12.74
CA ALA A 395 13.92 27.20 -12.38
C ALA A 395 13.07 26.34 -11.44
N ALA A 396 12.79 26.86 -10.26
CA ALA A 396 11.82 26.27 -9.33
C ALA A 396 10.38 26.68 -9.73
N ILE A 397 9.40 25.92 -9.26
CA ILE A 397 7.98 26.15 -9.48
C ILE A 397 7.31 26.44 -8.14
N PHE A 398 6.65 27.59 -8.02
CA PHE A 398 5.89 27.99 -6.84
C PHE A 398 4.43 28.22 -7.23
N LYS A 399 3.51 27.54 -6.57
CA LYS A 399 2.07 27.73 -6.75
C LYS A 399 1.39 27.89 -5.40
N ASN A 400 0.61 28.97 -5.23
CA ASN A 400 -0.12 29.23 -4.00
C ASN A 400 0.79 29.12 -2.75
N CYS A 401 1.98 29.68 -2.78
CA CYS A 401 2.91 29.69 -1.66
C CYS A 401 2.97 31.05 -0.99
N ALA A 402 3.25 31.08 0.31
CA ALA A 402 3.45 32.31 1.08
C ALA A 402 4.89 32.31 1.64
N ILE A 403 5.74 33.23 1.13
CA ILE A 403 7.18 33.22 1.40
C ILE A 403 7.61 34.60 1.89
N GLN A 404 8.25 34.64 3.05
CA GLN A 404 8.79 35.85 3.64
C GLN A 404 9.95 36.40 2.78
N GLY A 405 9.88 37.68 2.40
CA GLY A 405 10.86 38.32 1.54
C GLY A 405 10.80 37.90 0.07
N GLY A 406 9.79 37.10 -0.31
CA GLY A 406 9.59 36.61 -1.67
C GLY A 406 10.59 35.53 -2.08
N TRP A 407 10.85 35.44 -3.37
CA TRP A 407 11.71 34.40 -3.96
C TRP A 407 13.05 35.00 -4.34
N ILE A 408 14.09 34.50 -3.67
CA ILE A 408 15.49 34.86 -3.96
C ILE A 408 16.10 33.69 -4.74
N TYR A 409 16.70 33.99 -5.87
CA TYR A 409 17.44 32.96 -6.63
C TYR A 409 18.87 33.41 -6.91
N ASN A 410 19.76 32.45 -6.98
CA ASN A 410 21.18 32.64 -7.23
C ASN A 410 21.54 31.86 -8.51
N GLY A 411 21.63 32.54 -9.64
CA GLY A 411 22.07 31.93 -10.91
C GLY A 411 21.10 32.08 -12.04
N GLY A 412 20.91 32.77 -12.85
CA GLY A 412 20.33 32.99 -14.18
C GLY A 412 18.94 32.43 -14.53
N ASN A 413 18.36 31.55 -13.73
CA ASN A 413 17.06 30.97 -14.00
C ASN A 413 15.95 31.67 -13.23
N THR A 414 14.91 32.10 -13.92
CA THR A 414 13.73 32.72 -13.30
C THR A 414 12.76 31.64 -12.81
N PRO A 415 12.32 31.66 -11.54
CA PRO A 415 11.32 30.73 -11.04
C PRO A 415 9.96 30.97 -11.72
N GLN A 416 9.18 29.89 -11.87
CA GLN A 416 7.78 29.99 -12.26
C GLN A 416 6.92 30.23 -11.02
N VAL A 417 6.23 31.36 -10.97
CA VAL A 417 5.46 31.76 -9.79
C VAL A 417 4.02 32.04 -10.19
N SER A 418 3.07 31.42 -9.46
CA SER A 418 1.64 31.65 -9.67
C SER A 418 0.88 31.69 -8.35
N ASN A 419 0.03 32.69 -8.18
CA ASN A 419 -0.84 32.90 -7.01
C ASN A 419 -0.08 32.85 -5.66
N CYS A 420 1.15 33.35 -5.63
CA CYS A 420 1.97 33.33 -4.42
C CYS A 420 1.93 34.67 -3.69
N ILE A 421 2.10 34.61 -2.37
CA ILE A 421 2.07 35.78 -1.47
C ILE A 421 3.50 36.07 -1.02
N ASN A 422 3.96 37.29 -1.25
CA ASN A 422 5.20 37.81 -0.67
C ASN A 422 4.89 38.37 0.73
N LEU A 423 5.22 37.58 1.76
CA LEU A 423 5.04 38.02 3.13
C LEU A 423 6.12 39.04 3.50
N ASN A 424 5.70 40.24 3.90
CA ASN A 424 6.62 41.32 4.24
C ASN A 424 7.32 41.07 5.60
N THR A 425 8.52 41.61 5.76
CA THR A 425 9.30 41.52 7.00
C THR A 425 9.11 42.74 7.91
N ASP A 426 8.65 43.87 7.35
CA ASP A 426 8.68 45.18 8.04
C ASP A 426 7.58 45.33 9.08
N ASN A 427 6.45 44.61 8.92
CA ASN A 427 5.36 44.61 9.90
C ASN A 427 4.75 43.20 10.03
N ALA A 428 5.38 42.35 10.82
CA ALA A 428 4.98 40.97 11.01
C ALA A 428 3.56 40.78 11.56
N ALA A 429 3.01 41.79 12.25
CA ALA A 429 1.67 41.74 12.80
C ALA A 429 0.57 41.92 11.76
N THR A 430 0.85 42.63 10.67
CA THR A 430 -0.14 42.92 9.60
C THR A 430 0.19 42.27 8.27
N ASP A 431 1.48 42.09 7.99
CA ASP A 431 1.97 41.63 6.67
C ASP A 431 2.52 40.22 6.68
N GLY A 432 2.57 39.59 7.86
CA GLY A 432 3.01 38.21 8.06
C GLY A 432 1.89 37.17 7.91
N PRO A 433 2.16 35.92 8.21
CA PRO A 433 1.18 34.80 8.12
C PRO A 433 0.10 34.84 9.20
N GLN A 434 0.17 35.75 10.16
CA GLN A 434 -0.77 35.93 11.27
C GLN A 434 -1.09 34.58 11.99
N PHE A 435 -0.05 33.91 12.43
CA PHE A 435 -0.18 32.71 13.23
C PHE A 435 -0.71 33.01 14.64
N ALA A 436 -1.47 32.08 15.20
CA ALA A 436 -2.17 32.24 16.48
C ALA A 436 -1.21 32.52 17.66
N ASP A 437 -0.08 31.82 17.76
CA ASP A 437 0.96 32.04 18.78
C ASP A 437 2.32 31.48 18.36
N VAL A 438 3.12 32.31 17.77
CA VAL A 438 4.48 31.93 17.31
C VAL A 438 5.39 31.60 18.50
N ALA A 439 5.27 32.32 19.63
CA ALA A 439 6.09 32.08 20.81
C ALA A 439 5.76 30.72 21.48
N GLY A 440 4.49 30.37 21.53
CA GLY A 440 4.00 29.08 22.00
C GLY A 440 4.07 27.96 20.92
N LYS A 441 4.66 28.23 19.76
CA LYS A 441 4.82 27.27 18.64
C LYS A 441 3.48 26.84 18.01
N ASN A 442 2.44 27.63 18.14
CA ASN A 442 1.18 27.45 17.45
C ASN A 442 1.19 28.21 16.11
N TYR A 443 1.43 27.49 15.03
CA TYR A 443 1.49 28.02 13.68
C TYR A 443 0.16 27.85 12.91
N GLN A 444 -0.95 27.68 13.61
CA GLN A 444 -2.28 27.72 13.01
C GLN A 444 -2.60 29.14 12.55
N PRO A 445 -3.11 29.36 11.33
CA PRO A 445 -3.55 30.67 10.88
C PRO A 445 -4.67 31.22 11.79
N THR A 446 -4.72 32.54 12.00
CA THR A 446 -5.90 33.21 12.56
C THR A 446 -6.91 33.49 11.46
N GLU A 447 -8.14 33.90 11.82
CA GLU A 447 -9.23 34.21 10.90
C GLU A 447 -8.82 35.22 9.79
N ASN A 448 -8.00 36.19 10.14
CA ASN A 448 -7.58 37.28 9.22
C ASN A 448 -6.26 36.97 8.50
N SER A 449 -5.75 35.78 8.62
CA SER A 449 -4.50 35.38 7.98
C SER A 449 -4.64 35.35 6.45
N PRO A 450 -3.65 35.91 5.72
CA PRO A 450 -3.65 35.83 4.26
C PRO A 450 -3.48 34.38 3.72
N LEU A 451 -3.26 33.39 4.60
CA LEU A 451 -3.13 31.98 4.25
C LEU A 451 -4.48 31.29 4.12
N VAL A 452 -5.52 31.82 4.78
CA VAL A 452 -6.86 31.22 4.84
C VAL A 452 -7.50 31.19 3.46
N ASP A 453 -8.00 30.02 3.05
CA ASP A 453 -8.65 29.76 1.76
C ASP A 453 -7.80 30.08 0.52
N ALA A 454 -6.50 30.34 0.68
CA ALA A 454 -5.63 30.81 -0.39
C ALA A 454 -4.86 29.67 -1.10
N GLY A 455 -5.04 28.44 -0.65
CA GLY A 455 -4.38 27.27 -1.21
C GLY A 455 -5.04 26.73 -2.50
N LEU A 456 -4.33 25.86 -3.19
CA LEU A 456 -4.81 25.16 -4.38
C LEU A 456 -5.59 23.91 -3.95
N ASN A 457 -6.89 23.92 -4.11
CA ASN A 457 -7.82 22.88 -3.65
C ASN A 457 -7.58 21.50 -4.28
N SER A 458 -7.02 21.39 -5.50
CA SER A 458 -6.77 20.10 -6.15
C SER A 458 -5.85 19.19 -5.33
N VAL A 459 -4.95 19.76 -4.51
CA VAL A 459 -4.03 19.01 -3.64
C VAL A 459 -4.78 18.05 -2.70
N VAL A 460 -5.97 18.44 -2.22
CA VAL A 460 -6.79 17.60 -1.35
C VAL A 460 -7.17 16.30 -2.04
N LYS A 461 -7.64 16.37 -3.28
CA LYS A 461 -8.02 15.22 -4.09
C LYS A 461 -6.81 14.43 -4.58
N ASP A 462 -5.80 15.13 -5.08
CA ASP A 462 -4.60 14.51 -5.69
C ASP A 462 -3.84 13.64 -4.68
N TRP A 463 -3.85 14.03 -3.39
CA TRP A 463 -3.12 13.36 -2.32
C TRP A 463 -3.99 12.74 -1.24
N ASN A 464 -5.33 12.74 -1.39
CA ASN A 464 -6.27 12.31 -0.34
C ASN A 464 -5.96 12.97 1.01
N LEU A 465 -5.77 14.31 1.00
CA LEU A 465 -5.37 15.09 2.16
C LEU A 465 -6.60 15.60 2.91
N LEU A 466 -7.23 14.76 3.71
CA LEU A 466 -8.50 15.06 4.40
C LEU A 466 -8.31 15.82 5.72
N LEU A 467 -7.14 15.70 6.34
CA LEU A 467 -6.82 16.30 7.62
C LEU A 467 -5.58 17.17 7.52
N ASP A 468 -5.51 18.20 8.34
CA ASP A 468 -4.33 19.00 8.54
C ASP A 468 -3.29 18.28 9.45
N ILE A 469 -2.17 18.94 9.74
CA ILE A 469 -1.11 18.35 10.57
C ILE A 469 -1.53 18.11 12.03
N GLN A 470 -2.57 18.80 12.51
CA GLN A 470 -3.14 18.66 13.85
C GLN A 470 -4.29 17.64 13.91
N GLY A 471 -4.72 17.11 12.77
CA GLY A 471 -5.83 16.17 12.66
C GLY A 471 -7.20 16.84 12.58
N ASP A 472 -7.24 18.11 12.23
CA ASP A 472 -8.47 18.85 11.96
C ASP A 472 -8.85 18.75 10.48
N ALA A 473 -10.12 19.03 10.14
CA ALA A 473 -10.56 18.97 8.74
C ALA A 473 -9.74 19.90 7.85
N ARG A 474 -9.24 19.38 6.72
CA ARG A 474 -8.36 20.11 5.78
C ARG A 474 -9.09 21.18 4.98
N ILE A 475 -10.40 21.10 4.86
CA ILE A 475 -11.26 22.16 4.34
C ILE A 475 -12.25 22.50 5.43
N SER A 476 -12.08 23.65 6.04
CA SER A 476 -12.94 24.15 7.11
C SER A 476 -13.88 25.26 6.64
N ASN A 477 -13.56 25.91 5.52
CA ASN A 477 -14.31 27.06 4.96
C ASN A 477 -14.45 26.93 3.44
N ALA A 478 -14.07 27.90 2.65
CA ALA A 478 -14.25 27.92 1.19
C ALA A 478 -13.19 27.13 0.43
N GLY A 479 -12.03 26.92 1.02
CA GLY A 479 -10.89 26.26 0.40
C GLY A 479 -9.89 25.71 1.40
N ILE A 480 -8.76 25.24 0.88
CA ILE A 480 -7.62 24.80 1.68
C ILE A 480 -6.72 25.98 2.01
N ASP A 481 -6.17 26.01 3.21
CA ASP A 481 -5.19 27.01 3.60
C ASP A 481 -3.79 26.72 3.02
N ILE A 482 -2.99 27.77 2.88
CA ILE A 482 -1.58 27.63 2.55
C ILE A 482 -0.83 27.15 3.80
N GLY A 483 -0.05 26.10 3.69
CA GLY A 483 0.72 25.49 4.78
C GLY A 483 0.15 24.17 5.29
N ALA A 484 0.74 23.67 6.36
CA ALA A 484 0.39 22.38 6.98
C ALA A 484 -0.80 22.48 7.93
N PHE A 485 -1.20 23.67 8.32
CA PHE A 485 -2.28 23.94 9.28
C PHE A 485 -3.49 24.52 8.56
N GLU A 486 -4.66 24.27 9.11
CA GLU A 486 -5.93 24.79 8.62
C GLU A 486 -6.62 25.62 9.69
N TRP A 487 -7.06 26.85 9.36
CA TRP A 487 -7.92 27.63 10.24
C TRP A 487 -9.28 26.95 10.41
N GLN A 488 -9.77 26.91 11.62
CA GLN A 488 -11.04 26.25 11.94
C GLN A 488 -12.09 27.30 12.35
N ALA A 489 -13.06 27.53 11.51
CA ALA A 489 -14.11 28.55 11.71
C ALA A 489 -14.94 28.41 13.00
N ASN A 490 -14.92 27.21 13.63
CA ASN A 490 -15.78 26.89 14.77
C ASN A 490 -15.01 26.41 16.02
N LYS A 491 -13.75 26.73 16.15
CA LYS A 491 -12.93 26.43 17.32
C LYS A 491 -12.69 27.63 18.21
#